data_5e82dbea12025222eac62d64f9435cd5
#
_entry.id   5e82dbea12025222eac62d64f9435cd5
#
_cell.length_a   1.000
_cell.length_b   1.000
_cell.length_c   1.000
_cell.angle_alpha   90.00
_cell.angle_beta   90.00
_cell.angle_gamma   90.00
#
_symmetry.space_group_name_H-M   'P 1'
#
loop_
_entity.id
_entity.type
_entity.pdbx_description
1 polymer ?
#
loop_
_entity_poly.entity_id
_entity_poly.type
_entity_poly.pdbx_seq_one_letter_code
_entity_poly.pdbx_strand_id
1 'polypeptide(L)' 'MFTIEHDFDATVITLVDEGAPHLQEDIAVQAFEDCVTGEQLDPRTDQVQRITFSTAQLRDLAAAMDLPEGIYRLRPGKG' A
#
# COMPACT_ATOMS: atom_id res chain seq x y z
N MET A 1 -3.94 -10.39 -7.63
CA MET A 1 -2.63 -11.06 -7.55
C MET A 1 -1.60 -10.08 -6.99
N PHE A 2 -0.68 -10.57 -6.26
CA PHE A 2 0.41 -9.73 -5.79
C PHE A 2 1.69 -10.54 -5.73
N THR A 3 2.82 -9.83 -5.84
CA THR A 3 4.12 -10.47 -5.73
C THR A 3 4.91 -9.75 -4.64
N ILE A 4 5.83 -10.46 -4.02
CA ILE A 4 6.69 -9.91 -2.99
C ILE A 4 8.12 -10.22 -3.38
N GLU A 5 8.97 -9.19 -3.37
CA GLU A 5 10.39 -9.35 -3.61
C GLU A 5 11.16 -8.69 -2.49
N HIS A 6 12.12 -9.39 -1.93
CA HIS A 6 12.96 -8.81 -0.90
C HIS A 6 14.22 -8.28 -1.56
N ASP A 7 14.36 -6.96 -1.51
CA ASP A 7 15.52 -6.30 -2.05
C ASP A 7 16.44 -5.90 -0.91
N PHE A 8 17.58 -5.34 -1.26
CA PHE A 8 18.60 -5.05 -0.28
C PHE A 8 18.11 -4.05 0.78
N ASP A 9 17.45 -2.98 0.36
CA ASP A 9 17.00 -1.94 1.26
C ASP A 9 15.50 -1.93 1.51
N ALA A 10 14.74 -2.74 0.86
CA ALA A 10 13.28 -2.66 0.95
C ALA A 10 12.63 -3.96 0.52
N THR A 11 11.41 -4.16 0.96
CA THR A 11 10.55 -5.21 0.42
C THR A 11 9.66 -4.55 -0.63
N VAL A 12 9.65 -5.10 -1.82
CA VAL A 12 8.85 -4.56 -2.92
C VAL A 12 7.66 -5.47 -3.15
N ILE A 13 6.48 -4.91 -3.07
CA ILE A 13 5.23 -5.64 -3.28
C ILE A 13 4.54 -5.03 -4.48
N THR A 14 4.21 -5.85 -5.47
CA THR A 14 3.47 -5.37 -6.62
C THR A 14 2.06 -5.91 -6.55
N LEU A 15 1.09 -5.00 -6.57
CA LEU A 15 -0.32 -5.33 -6.50
C LEU A 15 -0.89 -5.21 -7.91
N VAL A 16 -1.38 -6.32 -8.45
CA VAL A 16 -1.92 -6.37 -9.81
C VAL A 16 -3.42 -6.51 -9.72
N ASP A 17 -4.14 -5.64 -10.42
CA ASP A 17 -5.59 -5.71 -10.42
C ASP A 17 -6.02 -6.70 -11.48
N GLU A 18 -6.76 -7.70 -11.08
CA GLU A 18 -7.27 -8.72 -12.00
C GLU A 18 -8.77 -8.61 -12.19
N GLY A 19 -9.38 -7.58 -11.61
CA GLY A 19 -10.84 -7.43 -11.71
C GLY A 19 -11.26 -6.77 -13.00
N ALA A 20 -12.21 -7.38 -13.70
CA ALA A 20 -12.78 -6.78 -14.88
C ALA A 20 -14.01 -5.96 -14.48
N PRO A 21 -14.47 -5.01 -15.28
CA PRO A 21 -14.00 -4.65 -16.62
C PRO A 21 -12.99 -3.50 -16.64
N HIS A 22 -12.82 -2.78 -15.54
CA HIS A 22 -11.96 -1.63 -15.54
C HIS A 22 -10.77 -1.88 -14.62
N LEU A 23 -9.69 -2.35 -15.21
CA LEU A 23 -8.49 -2.66 -14.44
C LEU A 23 -7.74 -1.39 -14.10
N GLN A 24 -7.22 -1.34 -12.88
CA GLN A 24 -6.36 -0.26 -12.47
C GLN A 24 -4.91 -0.62 -12.76
N GLU A 25 -4.06 0.39 -12.89
CA GLU A 25 -2.64 0.14 -13.08
C GLU A 25 -2.04 -0.52 -11.85
N ASP A 26 -0.99 -1.26 -12.02
CA ASP A 26 -0.31 -1.94 -10.93
C ASP A 26 0.19 -0.93 -9.91
N ILE A 27 0.14 -1.30 -8.66
CA ILE A 27 0.69 -0.47 -7.59
C ILE A 27 1.95 -1.15 -7.08
N ALA A 28 3.06 -0.42 -7.10
CA ALA A 28 4.32 -0.89 -6.56
C ALA A 28 4.47 -0.29 -5.16
N VAL A 29 4.54 -1.16 -4.16
CA VAL A 29 4.68 -0.74 -2.77
C VAL A 29 6.08 -1.10 -2.32
N GLN A 30 6.80 -0.13 -1.75
CA GLN A 30 8.13 -0.36 -1.23
C GLN A 30 8.11 -0.15 0.27
N ALA A 31 8.36 -1.22 1.01
CA ALA A 31 8.36 -1.17 2.47
C ALA A 31 9.80 -1.04 2.95
N PHE A 32 10.09 0.09 3.56
CA PHE A 32 11.38 0.36 4.16
C PHE A 32 11.28 0.17 5.67
N GLU A 33 12.37 0.41 6.35
CA GLU A 33 12.40 0.19 7.79
C GLU A 33 11.44 1.13 8.52
N ASP A 34 11.32 2.37 8.08
CA ASP A 34 10.55 3.37 8.80
C ASP A 34 9.38 3.96 8.02
N CYS A 35 9.17 3.56 6.80
CA CYS A 35 8.04 4.07 6.01
C CYS A 35 7.72 3.13 4.87
N VAL A 36 6.58 3.37 4.23
CA VAL A 36 6.14 2.58 3.09
C VAL A 36 5.69 3.55 2.00
N THR A 37 6.15 3.34 0.77
CA THR A 37 5.70 4.17 -0.35
C THR A 37 4.88 3.33 -1.31
N GLY A 38 3.89 3.95 -1.93
CA GLY A 38 3.11 3.33 -2.98
C GLY A 38 3.21 4.16 -4.24
N GLU A 39 3.40 3.53 -5.38
CA GLU A 39 3.50 4.20 -6.67
C GLU A 39 2.58 3.56 -7.67
N GLN A 40 1.95 4.39 -8.48
CA GLN A 40 1.07 3.94 -9.54
C GLN A 40 1.18 4.89 -10.71
N LEU A 41 1.22 4.36 -11.92
CA LEU A 41 1.25 5.19 -13.11
C LEU A 41 -0.14 5.77 -13.35
N ASP A 42 -0.19 7.05 -13.67
CA ASP A 42 -1.43 7.68 -14.11
C ASP A 42 -1.39 7.66 -15.64
N PRO A 43 -2.17 6.81 -16.29
CA PRO A 43 -2.10 6.69 -17.74
C PRO A 43 -2.58 7.94 -18.47
N ARG A 44 -3.33 8.81 -17.81
CA ARG A 44 -3.81 10.03 -18.48
C ARG A 44 -2.70 11.03 -18.64
N THR A 45 -1.76 11.08 -17.71
CA THR A 45 -0.69 12.07 -17.75
C THR A 45 0.66 11.42 -17.98
N ASP A 46 0.73 10.09 -17.98
CA ASP A 46 1.96 9.32 -18.13
C ASP A 46 2.96 9.66 -17.03
N GLN A 47 2.45 9.98 -15.84
CA GLN A 47 3.27 10.32 -14.70
C GLN A 47 3.02 9.34 -13.58
N VAL A 48 4.04 9.07 -12.78
CA VAL A 48 3.92 8.18 -11.64
C VAL A 48 3.45 9.00 -10.45
N GLN A 49 2.38 8.54 -9.82
CA GLN A 49 1.88 9.12 -8.58
C GLN A 49 2.49 8.37 -7.42
N ARG A 50 2.97 9.09 -6.43
CA ARG A 50 3.59 8.47 -5.27
C ARG A 50 2.96 8.99 -4.00
N ILE A 51 2.76 8.10 -3.04
CA ILE A 51 2.26 8.46 -1.73
C ILE A 51 3.12 7.75 -0.70
N THR A 52 3.38 8.41 0.41
CA THR A 52 4.19 7.85 1.48
C THR A 52 3.35 7.66 2.72
N PHE A 53 3.42 6.47 3.30
CA PHE A 53 2.74 6.15 4.54
C PHE A 53 3.76 5.99 5.64
N SER A 54 3.41 6.40 6.85
CA SER A 54 4.13 5.86 7.99
C SER A 54 3.68 4.43 8.20
N THR A 55 4.47 3.64 8.92
CA THR A 55 4.04 2.26 9.22
C THR A 55 2.76 2.25 10.03
N ALA A 56 2.57 3.24 10.91
CA ALA A 56 1.34 3.33 11.70
C ALA A 56 0.14 3.60 10.80
N GLN A 57 0.27 4.49 9.82
CA GLN A 57 -0.83 4.78 8.90
C GLN A 57 -1.20 3.54 8.08
N LEU A 58 -0.21 2.77 7.67
CA LEU A 58 -0.49 1.57 6.89
C LEU A 58 -1.20 0.51 7.73
N ARG A 59 -0.81 0.36 9.01
CA ARG A 59 -1.51 -0.55 9.89
C ARG A 59 -2.95 -0.12 10.10
N ASP A 60 -3.17 1.19 10.25
CA ASP A 60 -4.51 1.71 10.41
C ASP A 60 -5.35 1.43 9.17
N LEU A 61 -4.77 1.60 7.99
CA LEU A 61 -5.49 1.34 6.75
C LEU A 61 -5.90 -0.14 6.67
N ALA A 62 -4.97 -1.03 6.96
CA ALA A 62 -5.25 -2.46 6.91
C ALA A 62 -6.37 -2.85 7.89
N ALA A 63 -6.33 -2.28 9.09
CA ALA A 63 -7.37 -2.57 10.08
C ALA A 63 -8.71 -1.97 9.67
N ALA A 64 -8.68 -0.79 9.07
CA ALA A 64 -9.91 -0.09 8.73
C ALA A 64 -10.74 -0.83 7.69
N MET A 65 -10.11 -1.66 6.89
CA MET A 65 -10.83 -2.35 5.81
C MET A 65 -11.87 -3.34 6.33
N ASP A 66 -11.72 -3.78 7.58
CA ASP A 66 -12.66 -4.72 8.15
C ASP A 66 -13.52 -4.14 9.28
N LEU A 67 -13.50 -2.84 9.46
CA LEU A 67 -14.19 -2.22 10.57
C LEU A 67 -15.37 -1.37 10.08
N PRO A 68 -16.43 -1.25 10.90
CA PRO A 68 -17.53 -0.38 10.54
C PRO A 68 -17.17 1.09 10.73
N GLU A 69 -18.06 1.96 10.30
CA GLU A 69 -17.84 3.39 10.44
C GLU A 69 -17.59 3.76 11.91
N GLY A 70 -16.63 4.63 12.14
CA GLY A 70 -16.30 5.05 13.50
C GLY A 70 -14.96 5.75 13.53
N ILE A 71 -14.52 6.06 14.73
CA ILE A 71 -13.20 6.65 14.96
C ILE A 71 -12.42 5.67 15.80
N TYR A 72 -11.23 5.31 15.32
CA TYR A 72 -10.46 4.24 15.95
C TYR A 72 -9.02 4.66 16.20
N ARG A 73 -8.43 4.06 17.18
CA ARG A 73 -7.01 4.19 17.43
C ARG A 73 -6.49 2.81 17.80
N LEU A 74 -5.56 2.29 17.01
CA LEU A 74 -4.97 1.01 17.34
C LEU A 74 -3.95 1.20 18.45
N ARG A 75 -3.93 0.24 19.37
CA ARG A 75 -2.95 0.31 20.44
C ARG A 75 -1.60 -0.11 19.89
N PRO A 76 -0.51 0.47 20.37
CA PRO A 76 0.80 0.02 19.99
C PRO A 76 0.91 -1.46 20.29
N GLY A 77 1.62 -2.13 19.45
CA GLY A 77 1.69 -3.55 19.61
C GLY A 77 2.44 -3.95 20.77
N LYS A 78 2.08 -3.89 21.93
CA LYS A 78 2.70 -4.36 22.95
C LYS A 78 2.14 -5.54 23.25
N GLY A 79 2.02 -5.98 22.75
CA GLY A 79 1.52 -7.20 22.94
C GLY A 79 0.24 -7.11 23.15
#